data_41283ea37cc5810fe97d3403eb67fa2b
#
_entry.id   41283ea37cc5810fe97d3403eb67fa2b
#
_cell.length_a   1.000
_cell.length_b   1.000
_cell.length_c   1.000
_cell.angle_alpha   90.00
_cell.angle_beta   90.00
_cell.angle_gamma   90.00
#
_symmetry.space_group_name_H-M   'P 1'
#
loop_
_entity.id
_entity.type
_entity.pdbx_description
1 polymer ?
#
loop_
_entity_poly.entity_id
_entity_poly.type
_entity_poly.pdbx_seq_one_letter_code
_entity_poly.pdbx_strand_id
1 'polypeptide(L)'
;MKVGRAGTRDPGPGSREGHGQRAHSDHLVQPSLVTGSPGSRVPGPDSRLHLYYGGTFDPIHLGHLAIACAARDELQTRVQLIPAADPPHRPAPGATAAQRAHMLELALADRPGLLLDTRELQRAAHSGAPSYTVDTLRDLRAELGPGAPIAWLLGADAFVGLEHWHEWEALFGLANLVVAARPGTALELAEAPQLAAAVQGRWVASADDLVTAPAGRLYLLHQPLRGESASAVRSRIAAGGAWQALVPPSVAGVIQREGLYGSARPAS
;
A
#
# COMPACT_ATOMS: atom_id res chain seq x y z
N MET A 1 59.02 52.50 0.56
CA MET A 1 60.46 52.39 0.87
C MET A 1 60.80 50.93 1.05
N LYS A 2 61.68 50.38 0.16
CA LYS A 2 62.48 49.16 0.20
C LYS A 2 61.78 47.81 0.48
N VAL A 3 61.59 46.92 -0.47
CA VAL A 3 62.52 46.10 -1.30
C VAL A 3 63.21 44.99 -0.50
N GLY A 4 63.06 43.73 -1.05
CA GLY A 4 63.92 42.59 -0.79
C GLY A 4 63.16 41.30 -0.97
N ARG A 5 63.05 40.73 -2.13
CA ARG A 5 63.81 39.76 -2.91
C ARG A 5 63.99 38.42 -2.21
N ALA A 6 63.30 37.39 -2.74
CA ALA A 6 63.81 36.32 -3.59
C ALA A 6 64.54 35.17 -2.87
N GLY A 7 64.12 33.95 -3.15
CA GLY A 7 64.87 32.74 -2.86
C GLY A 7 64.14 31.49 -3.35
N THR A 8 64.37 31.19 -4.63
CA THR A 8 64.07 29.92 -5.30
C THR A 8 64.87 28.77 -4.73
N ARG A 9 64.26 27.59 -4.62
CA ARG A 9 64.84 26.27 -4.94
C ARG A 9 63.81 25.13 -4.80
N ASP A 10 63.45 24.57 -5.89
CA ASP A 10 63.08 23.17 -6.13
C ASP A 10 64.41 22.38 -6.26
N PRO A 11 64.50 21.05 -6.12
CA PRO A 11 63.51 20.01 -6.48
C PRO A 11 63.54 18.71 -5.62
N GLY A 12 62.62 17.85 -5.92
CA GLY A 12 62.83 16.42 -6.08
C GLY A 12 62.10 15.51 -5.11
N PRO A 13 61.86 14.28 -5.55
CA PRO A 13 60.58 13.60 -5.38
C PRO A 13 60.67 12.45 -4.34
N GLY A 14 59.57 12.11 -3.74
CA GLY A 14 59.56 10.97 -2.80
C GLY A 14 58.18 10.53 -2.36
N SER A 15 57.71 9.46 -2.96
CA SER A 15 56.95 8.37 -2.37
C SER A 15 55.51 8.59 -1.91
N ARG A 16 54.64 8.08 -2.71
CA ARG A 16 53.39 7.34 -2.46
C ARG A 16 53.16 6.88 -1.02
N GLU A 17 52.05 7.29 -0.45
CA GLU A 17 51.21 6.38 0.35
C GLU A 17 49.75 6.81 0.19
N GLY A 18 48.96 5.86 -0.33
CA GLY A 18 47.55 6.03 -0.64
C GLY A 18 46.71 5.91 0.63
N HIS A 19 45.89 6.92 0.87
CA HIS A 19 44.74 6.78 1.74
C HIS A 19 43.52 6.44 0.88
N GLY A 20 43.18 5.17 0.90
CA GLY A 20 41.95 4.67 0.27
C GLY A 20 40.72 5.23 0.98
N GLN A 21 40.01 6.10 0.30
CA GLN A 21 38.63 6.39 0.61
C GLN A 21 37.82 5.13 0.36
N ARG A 22 37.33 4.51 1.42
CA ARG A 22 36.31 3.47 1.33
C ARG A 22 34.98 4.15 0.97
N ALA A 23 34.62 4.05 -0.28
CA ALA A 23 33.25 4.28 -0.72
C ALA A 23 32.37 3.21 -0.05
N HIS A 24 31.44 3.62 0.79
CA HIS A 24 30.32 2.80 1.21
C HIS A 24 29.42 2.62 -0.01
N SER A 25 29.51 1.44 -0.60
CA SER A 25 28.57 0.99 -1.61
C SER A 25 27.28 0.59 -0.91
N ASP A 26 26.28 1.45 -0.95
CA ASP A 26 24.89 1.08 -0.63
C ASP A 26 24.46 0.00 -1.60
N HIS A 27 24.38 -1.23 -1.12
CA HIS A 27 23.81 -2.34 -1.86
C HIS A 27 22.29 -2.15 -1.95
N LEU A 28 21.87 -1.49 -3.01
CA LEU A 28 20.51 -1.61 -3.53
C LEU A 28 20.32 -3.05 -4.00
N VAL A 29 19.60 -3.84 -3.22
CA VAL A 29 19.16 -5.17 -3.63
C VAL A 29 18.10 -4.98 -4.72
N GLN A 30 18.51 -5.13 -5.97
CA GLN A 30 17.59 -5.28 -7.10
C GLN A 30 17.24 -6.77 -7.21
N PRO A 31 15.96 -7.15 -7.08
CA PRO A 31 15.56 -8.53 -7.36
C PRO A 31 15.60 -8.78 -8.87
N SER A 32 16.25 -9.87 -9.26
CA SER A 32 16.33 -10.36 -10.64
C SER A 32 14.94 -10.67 -11.20
N LEU A 33 14.64 -10.14 -12.38
CA LEU A 33 13.40 -10.40 -13.12
C LEU A 33 13.29 -11.88 -13.48
N VAL A 34 12.38 -12.59 -12.85
CA VAL A 34 11.90 -13.89 -13.30
C VAL A 34 10.71 -13.64 -14.24
N THR A 35 10.95 -13.82 -15.54
CA THR A 35 9.91 -13.78 -16.57
C THR A 35 9.17 -15.11 -16.59
N GLY A 36 8.03 -15.17 -15.92
CA GLY A 36 7.07 -16.25 -16.04
C GLY A 36 5.68 -15.68 -15.85
N SER A 37 4.85 -15.66 -16.89
CA SER A 37 3.43 -15.37 -16.74
C SER A 37 2.76 -16.58 -16.05
N PRO A 38 2.33 -16.48 -14.78
CA PRO A 38 1.54 -17.53 -14.17
C PRO A 38 0.11 -17.42 -14.70
N GLY A 39 -0.39 -18.49 -15.27
CA GLY A 39 -1.82 -18.64 -15.53
C GLY A 39 -2.59 -18.38 -14.23
N SER A 40 -3.52 -17.43 -14.27
CA SER A 40 -4.31 -16.99 -13.12
C SER A 40 -5.07 -18.17 -12.50
N ARG A 41 -4.47 -18.81 -11.47
CA ARG A 41 -5.15 -19.79 -10.62
C ARG A 41 -5.82 -19.03 -9.49
N VAL A 42 -7.15 -19.15 -9.41
CA VAL A 42 -7.89 -18.65 -8.24
C VAL A 42 -7.47 -19.48 -7.03
N PRO A 43 -6.94 -18.86 -5.95
CA PRO A 43 -6.52 -19.58 -4.76
C PRO A 43 -7.68 -20.35 -4.12
N GLY A 44 -7.42 -21.58 -3.67
CA GLY A 44 -8.38 -22.39 -2.94
C GLY A 44 -8.73 -21.83 -1.55
N PRO A 45 -9.72 -22.44 -0.84
CA PRO A 45 -10.07 -22.02 0.53
C PRO A 45 -8.97 -22.27 1.58
N ASP A 46 -7.98 -23.09 1.24
CA ASP A 46 -6.93 -23.56 2.17
C ASP A 46 -5.61 -22.76 2.09
N SER A 47 -5.65 -21.53 1.57
CA SER A 47 -4.46 -20.68 1.59
C SER A 47 -4.05 -20.37 3.04
N ARG A 48 -2.78 -20.63 3.38
CA ARG A 48 -2.26 -20.40 4.74
C ARG A 48 -2.17 -18.92 5.10
N LEU A 49 -2.09 -18.03 4.12
CA LEU A 49 -1.98 -16.58 4.33
C LEU A 49 -3.36 -15.93 4.32
N HIS A 50 -3.70 -15.21 5.37
CA HIS A 50 -4.89 -14.38 5.46
C HIS A 50 -4.55 -12.95 5.03
N LEU A 51 -4.95 -12.55 3.82
CA LEU A 51 -4.60 -11.26 3.22
C LEU A 51 -5.77 -10.30 3.24
N TYR A 52 -5.56 -9.14 3.85
CA TYR A 52 -6.54 -8.07 3.99
C TYR A 52 -6.05 -6.80 3.32
N TYR A 53 -6.94 -6.09 2.64
CA TYR A 53 -6.66 -4.82 2.01
C TYR A 53 -7.60 -3.75 2.57
N GLY A 54 -7.10 -2.96 3.52
CA GLY A 54 -7.83 -1.84 4.11
C GLY A 54 -7.78 -0.59 3.27
N GLY A 55 -8.88 0.15 3.23
CA GLY A 55 -8.92 1.41 2.50
C GLY A 55 -10.23 2.16 2.65
N THR A 56 -10.22 3.47 2.36
CA THR A 56 -11.43 4.27 2.32
C THR A 56 -12.31 3.91 1.13
N PHE A 57 -11.70 3.56 -0.03
CA PHE A 57 -12.37 3.23 -1.29
C PHE A 57 -13.44 4.27 -1.69
N ASP A 58 -13.04 5.54 -1.78
CA ASP A 58 -13.92 6.68 -1.98
C ASP A 58 -13.64 7.43 -3.31
N PRO A 59 -14.04 6.85 -4.48
CA PRO A 59 -14.57 5.51 -4.69
C PRO A 59 -13.48 4.44 -4.87
N ILE A 60 -13.88 3.17 -4.88
CA ILE A 60 -13.09 2.09 -5.46
C ILE A 60 -12.82 2.39 -6.94
N HIS A 61 -11.58 2.16 -7.40
CA HIS A 61 -11.16 2.44 -8.78
C HIS A 61 -10.25 1.33 -9.33
N LEU A 62 -9.94 1.40 -10.62
CA LEU A 62 -9.18 0.35 -11.31
C LEU A 62 -7.77 0.16 -10.72
N GLY A 63 -7.16 1.21 -10.17
CA GLY A 63 -5.89 1.10 -9.46
C GLY A 63 -5.96 0.22 -8.21
N HIS A 64 -7.00 0.37 -7.37
CA HIS A 64 -7.20 -0.52 -6.22
C HIS A 64 -7.40 -1.97 -6.64
N LEU A 65 -8.20 -2.19 -7.68
CA LEU A 65 -8.47 -3.53 -8.20
C LEU A 65 -7.24 -4.19 -8.80
N ALA A 66 -6.39 -3.41 -9.49
CA ALA A 66 -5.12 -3.91 -10.03
C ALA A 66 -4.18 -4.37 -8.91
N ILE A 67 -4.08 -3.60 -7.82
CA ILE A 67 -3.30 -3.97 -6.63
C ILE A 67 -3.86 -5.25 -6.00
N ALA A 68 -5.18 -5.32 -5.79
CA ALA A 68 -5.81 -6.49 -5.18
C ALA A 68 -5.66 -7.76 -6.04
N CYS A 69 -5.81 -7.64 -7.37
CA CYS A 69 -5.59 -8.75 -8.30
C CYS A 69 -4.12 -9.19 -8.31
N ALA A 70 -3.17 -8.26 -8.37
CA ALA A 70 -1.75 -8.58 -8.32
C ALA A 70 -1.39 -9.30 -7.02
N ALA A 71 -1.89 -8.82 -5.87
CA ALA A 71 -1.66 -9.45 -4.58
C ALA A 71 -2.28 -10.86 -4.50
N ARG A 72 -3.50 -11.05 -4.99
CA ARG A 72 -4.13 -12.37 -5.11
C ARG A 72 -3.27 -13.34 -5.91
N ASP A 73 -2.82 -12.89 -7.09
CA ASP A 73 -2.13 -13.73 -8.07
C ASP A 73 -0.68 -14.01 -7.63
N GLU A 74 0.03 -13.02 -7.06
CA GLU A 74 1.41 -13.18 -6.62
C GLU A 74 1.52 -13.98 -5.31
N LEU A 75 0.61 -13.71 -4.35
CA LEU A 75 0.63 -14.37 -3.05
C LEU A 75 -0.21 -15.66 -3.03
N GLN A 76 -0.84 -16.02 -4.16
CA GLN A 76 -1.69 -17.21 -4.32
C GLN A 76 -2.71 -17.36 -3.17
N THR A 77 -3.32 -16.25 -2.75
CA THR A 77 -4.30 -16.19 -1.67
C THR A 77 -5.49 -15.30 -2.02
N ARG A 78 -6.60 -15.47 -1.31
CA ARG A 78 -7.75 -14.56 -1.42
C ARG A 78 -7.43 -13.23 -0.77
N VAL A 79 -7.97 -12.14 -1.32
CA VAL A 79 -7.84 -10.80 -0.74
C VAL A 79 -9.19 -10.35 -0.20
N GLN A 80 -9.24 -10.03 1.09
CA GLN A 80 -10.42 -9.48 1.73
C GLN A 80 -10.28 -7.95 1.79
N LEU A 81 -11.13 -7.23 1.05
CA LEU A 81 -11.13 -5.77 1.03
C LEU A 81 -12.03 -5.24 2.14
N ILE A 82 -11.45 -4.43 3.03
CA ILE A 82 -12.10 -3.87 4.22
C ILE A 82 -12.30 -2.36 4.01
N PRO A 83 -13.53 -1.91 3.69
CA PRO A 83 -13.82 -0.48 3.62
C PRO A 83 -13.83 0.15 5.02
N ALA A 84 -13.06 1.21 5.22
CA ALA A 84 -13.09 1.98 6.45
C ALA A 84 -14.46 2.66 6.62
N ALA A 85 -15.04 2.58 7.81
CA ALA A 85 -16.31 3.24 8.10
C ALA A 85 -16.12 4.77 8.21
N ASP A 86 -15.32 5.19 9.15
CA ASP A 86 -14.96 6.59 9.40
C ASP A 86 -13.45 6.68 9.63
N PRO A 87 -12.68 7.04 8.59
CA PRO A 87 -11.22 7.11 8.68
C PRO A 87 -10.79 8.39 9.40
N PRO A 88 -10.28 8.33 10.64
CA PRO A 88 -10.02 9.52 11.46
C PRO A 88 -8.85 10.37 10.96
N HIS A 89 -7.99 9.82 10.08
CA HIS A 89 -6.81 10.51 9.53
C HIS A 89 -7.06 11.16 8.17
N ARG A 90 -8.31 11.18 7.69
CA ARG A 90 -8.67 11.73 6.38
C ARG A 90 -9.88 12.64 6.50
N PRO A 91 -10.05 13.61 5.57
CA PRO A 91 -11.31 14.32 5.43
C PRO A 91 -12.47 13.35 5.27
N ALA A 92 -13.65 13.76 5.74
CA ALA A 92 -14.86 12.96 5.57
C ALA A 92 -15.01 12.50 4.11
N PRO A 93 -15.31 11.23 3.86
CA PRO A 93 -15.51 10.70 2.52
C PRO A 93 -16.64 11.43 1.79
N GLY A 94 -16.53 11.53 0.46
CA GLY A 94 -17.56 12.13 -0.38
C GLY A 94 -18.79 11.23 -0.58
N ALA A 95 -18.66 9.93 -0.26
CA ALA A 95 -19.75 8.97 -0.23
C ALA A 95 -19.87 8.34 1.16
N THR A 96 -21.09 8.01 1.58
CA THR A 96 -21.33 7.32 2.86
C THR A 96 -20.64 5.95 2.90
N ALA A 97 -20.43 5.43 4.09
CA ALA A 97 -19.85 4.09 4.29
C ALA A 97 -20.65 3.00 3.55
N ALA A 98 -21.99 3.07 3.57
CA ALA A 98 -22.86 2.15 2.86
C ALA A 98 -22.72 2.24 1.34
N GLN A 99 -22.64 3.46 0.79
CA GLN A 99 -22.42 3.68 -0.65
C GLN A 99 -21.06 3.15 -1.09
N ARG A 100 -20.01 3.36 -0.29
CA ARG A 100 -18.66 2.86 -0.60
C ARG A 100 -18.60 1.33 -0.55
N ALA A 101 -19.26 0.71 0.43
CA ALA A 101 -19.39 -0.74 0.52
C ALA A 101 -20.16 -1.31 -0.68
N HIS A 102 -21.27 -0.69 -1.08
CA HIS A 102 -22.04 -1.12 -2.24
C HIS A 102 -21.24 -1.00 -3.55
N MET A 103 -20.53 0.11 -3.74
CA MET A 103 -19.65 0.25 -4.91
C MET A 103 -18.54 -0.81 -4.92
N LEU A 104 -17.99 -1.13 -3.74
CA LEU A 104 -16.97 -2.16 -3.60
C LEU A 104 -17.52 -3.55 -3.92
N GLU A 105 -18.69 -3.91 -3.39
CA GLU A 105 -19.38 -5.17 -3.70
C GLU A 105 -19.58 -5.36 -5.22
N LEU A 106 -20.11 -4.34 -5.89
CA LEU A 106 -20.29 -4.36 -7.35
C LEU A 106 -18.96 -4.48 -8.12
N ALA A 107 -17.90 -3.85 -7.60
CA ALA A 107 -16.59 -3.92 -8.21
C ALA A 107 -15.93 -5.29 -8.09
N LEU A 108 -16.31 -6.08 -7.08
CA LEU A 108 -15.74 -7.40 -6.80
C LEU A 108 -16.55 -8.55 -7.41
N ALA A 109 -17.79 -8.33 -7.83
CA ALA A 109 -18.74 -9.38 -8.25
C ALA A 109 -18.16 -10.36 -9.29
N ASP A 110 -17.42 -9.84 -10.28
CA ASP A 110 -16.84 -10.63 -11.37
C ASP A 110 -15.32 -10.89 -11.15
N ARG A 111 -14.84 -10.87 -9.91
CA ARG A 111 -13.42 -11.03 -9.58
C ARG A 111 -13.19 -12.13 -8.55
N PRO A 112 -13.11 -13.39 -8.99
CA PRO A 112 -12.88 -14.52 -8.10
C PRO A 112 -11.65 -14.32 -7.23
N GLY A 113 -11.76 -14.64 -5.95
CA GLY A 113 -10.66 -14.49 -4.98
C GLY A 113 -10.54 -13.10 -4.36
N LEU A 114 -11.35 -12.12 -4.78
CA LEU A 114 -11.50 -10.84 -4.09
C LEU A 114 -12.83 -10.85 -3.33
N LEU A 115 -12.80 -10.53 -2.05
CA LEU A 115 -13.95 -10.63 -1.15
C LEU A 115 -14.16 -9.29 -0.43
N LEU A 116 -15.42 -8.96 -0.14
CA LEU A 116 -15.77 -7.83 0.71
C LEU A 116 -15.85 -8.30 2.17
N ASP A 117 -15.16 -7.58 3.06
CA ASP A 117 -15.28 -7.75 4.51
C ASP A 117 -15.78 -6.44 5.13
N THR A 118 -16.95 -6.47 5.74
CA THR A 118 -17.63 -5.29 6.28
C THR A 118 -17.41 -5.09 7.76
N ARG A 119 -16.43 -5.76 8.40
CA ARG A 119 -16.20 -5.72 9.86
C ARG A 119 -16.06 -4.31 10.44
N GLU A 120 -15.35 -3.41 9.78
CA GLU A 120 -15.22 -2.03 10.25
C GLU A 120 -16.53 -1.25 10.19
N LEU A 121 -17.34 -1.48 9.15
CA LEU A 121 -18.69 -0.90 9.04
C LEU A 121 -19.60 -1.42 10.14
N GLN A 122 -19.56 -2.72 10.40
CA GLN A 122 -20.36 -3.34 11.48
C GLN A 122 -19.91 -2.83 12.85
N ARG A 123 -18.59 -2.75 13.11
CA ARG A 123 -18.05 -2.19 14.35
C ARG A 123 -18.51 -0.75 14.56
N ALA A 124 -18.39 0.10 13.56
CA ALA A 124 -18.81 1.50 13.64
C ALA A 124 -20.32 1.63 13.88
N ALA A 125 -21.14 0.81 13.24
CA ALA A 125 -22.60 0.81 13.44
C ALA A 125 -23.00 0.43 14.87
N HIS A 126 -22.23 -0.44 15.55
CA HIS A 126 -22.52 -0.86 16.92
C HIS A 126 -21.96 0.09 17.98
N SER A 127 -20.79 0.65 17.78
CA SER A 127 -20.04 1.38 18.81
C SER A 127 -19.80 2.85 18.50
N GLY A 128 -20.00 3.27 17.24
CA GLY A 128 -19.59 4.60 16.78
C GLY A 128 -18.06 4.80 16.76
N ALA A 129 -17.27 3.74 16.98
CA ALA A 129 -15.83 3.83 17.06
C ALA A 129 -15.21 4.14 15.69
N PRO A 130 -14.16 4.98 15.65
CA PRO A 130 -13.41 5.23 14.42
C PRO A 130 -12.72 3.96 13.91
N SER A 131 -12.45 3.91 12.60
CA SER A 131 -11.78 2.78 11.97
C SER A 131 -10.26 2.93 12.09
N TYR A 132 -9.67 2.29 13.09
CA TYR A 132 -8.22 2.15 13.20
C TYR A 132 -7.78 0.76 12.73
N THR A 133 -6.73 0.72 11.91
CA THR A 133 -6.17 -0.55 11.41
C THR A 133 -5.70 -1.47 12.52
N VAL A 134 -5.13 -0.91 13.59
CA VAL A 134 -4.66 -1.69 14.74
C VAL A 134 -5.80 -2.46 15.41
N ASP A 135 -6.97 -1.85 15.55
CA ASP A 135 -8.13 -2.51 16.16
C ASP A 135 -8.66 -3.63 15.26
N THR A 136 -8.72 -3.36 13.95
CA THR A 136 -9.11 -4.37 12.96
C THR A 136 -8.16 -5.57 12.98
N LEU A 137 -6.85 -5.34 13.09
CA LEU A 137 -5.87 -6.42 13.20
C LEU A 137 -5.95 -7.17 14.54
N ARG A 138 -6.29 -6.49 15.64
CA ARG A 138 -6.56 -7.13 16.94
C ARG A 138 -7.77 -8.05 16.86
N ASP A 139 -8.85 -7.61 16.24
CA ASP A 139 -10.06 -8.43 16.04
C ASP A 139 -9.72 -9.67 15.19
N LEU A 140 -9.00 -9.48 14.07
CA LEU A 140 -8.54 -10.58 13.21
C LEU A 140 -7.63 -11.55 13.96
N ARG A 141 -6.74 -11.04 14.80
CA ARG A 141 -5.84 -11.87 15.58
C ARG A 141 -6.59 -12.68 16.64
N ALA A 142 -7.62 -12.09 17.26
CA ALA A 142 -8.49 -12.78 18.19
C ALA A 142 -9.30 -13.90 17.51
N GLU A 143 -9.78 -13.65 16.29
CA GLU A 143 -10.57 -14.60 15.49
C GLU A 143 -9.71 -15.77 14.97
N LEU A 144 -8.55 -15.48 14.38
CA LEU A 144 -7.72 -16.46 13.67
C LEU A 144 -6.69 -17.16 14.57
N GLY A 145 -6.46 -16.61 15.76
CA GLY A 145 -5.47 -17.12 16.71
C GLY A 145 -4.06 -16.54 16.51
N PRO A 146 -3.18 -16.72 17.52
CA PRO A 146 -1.88 -16.05 17.57
C PRO A 146 -0.88 -16.55 16.52
N GLY A 147 -1.06 -17.76 16.01
CA GLY A 147 -0.14 -18.38 15.04
C GLY A 147 -0.53 -18.20 13.57
N ALA A 148 -1.72 -17.68 13.27
CA ALA A 148 -2.17 -17.53 11.90
C ALA A 148 -1.35 -16.46 11.15
N PRO A 149 -0.80 -16.73 9.96
CA PRO A 149 -0.14 -15.71 9.15
C PRO A 149 -1.18 -14.71 8.61
N ILE A 150 -1.18 -13.50 9.15
CA ILE A 150 -2.00 -12.39 8.68
C ILE A 150 -1.11 -11.44 7.91
N ALA A 151 -1.59 -10.94 6.76
CA ALA A 151 -0.94 -9.89 6.00
C ALA A 151 -1.91 -8.73 5.75
N TRP A 152 -1.40 -7.50 5.89
CA TRP A 152 -2.12 -6.27 5.59
C TRP A 152 -1.51 -5.61 4.36
N LEU A 153 -2.32 -5.48 3.31
CA LEU A 153 -1.95 -4.85 2.05
C LEU A 153 -2.23 -3.35 2.12
N LEU A 154 -1.25 -2.56 1.74
CA LEU A 154 -1.35 -1.10 1.68
C LEU A 154 -0.52 -0.53 0.53
N GLY A 155 -0.92 0.62 0.01
CA GLY A 155 -0.14 1.34 -1.00
C GLY A 155 1.11 2.00 -0.41
N ALA A 156 2.10 2.29 -1.26
CA ALA A 156 3.35 2.94 -0.88
C ALA A 156 3.13 4.26 -0.13
N ASP A 157 2.22 5.12 -0.60
CA ASP A 157 1.92 6.40 0.05
C ASP A 157 1.39 6.21 1.48
N ALA A 158 0.56 5.19 1.69
CA ALA A 158 0.03 4.84 3.00
C ALA A 158 1.12 4.25 3.91
N PHE A 159 2.05 3.48 3.34
CA PHE A 159 3.19 2.92 4.06
C PHE A 159 4.18 4.01 4.50
N VAL A 160 4.55 4.94 3.63
CA VAL A 160 5.44 6.06 3.99
C VAL A 160 4.82 6.93 5.09
N GLY A 161 3.50 7.09 5.09
CA GLY A 161 2.76 7.82 6.13
C GLY A 161 2.38 6.99 7.36
N LEU A 162 2.91 5.78 7.53
CA LEU A 162 2.47 4.84 8.58
C LEU A 162 2.67 5.37 10.00
N GLU A 163 3.71 6.18 10.24
CA GLU A 163 3.99 6.81 11.54
C GLU A 163 2.82 7.68 12.06
N HIS A 164 1.93 8.13 11.18
CA HIS A 164 0.77 8.92 11.55
C HIS A 164 -0.46 8.06 11.91
N TRP A 165 -0.35 6.72 11.80
CA TRP A 165 -1.44 5.83 12.13
C TRP A 165 -1.48 5.57 13.63
N HIS A 166 -2.69 5.41 14.16
CA HIS A 166 -2.89 5.10 15.57
C HIS A 166 -2.18 3.80 15.95
N GLU A 167 -1.31 3.85 16.97
CA GLU A 167 -0.50 2.72 17.44
C GLU A 167 0.24 1.96 16.31
N TRP A 168 0.80 2.69 15.35
CA TRP A 168 1.40 2.13 14.14
C TRP A 168 2.48 1.05 14.41
N GLU A 169 3.26 1.20 15.47
CA GLU A 169 4.30 0.23 15.84
C GLU A 169 3.71 -1.14 16.18
N ALA A 170 2.50 -1.17 16.78
CA ALA A 170 1.84 -2.41 17.14
C ALA A 170 1.45 -3.26 15.92
N LEU A 171 1.31 -2.64 14.74
CA LEU A 171 0.96 -3.35 13.50
C LEU A 171 1.96 -4.45 13.16
N PHE A 172 3.27 -4.22 13.43
CA PHE A 172 4.31 -5.23 13.18
C PHE A 172 4.22 -6.47 14.09
N GLY A 173 3.55 -6.36 15.23
CA GLY A 173 3.26 -7.50 16.10
C GLY A 173 1.97 -8.23 15.74
N LEU A 174 1.12 -7.62 14.92
CA LEU A 174 -0.22 -8.13 14.60
C LEU A 174 -0.30 -8.74 13.20
N ALA A 175 0.46 -8.22 12.24
CA ALA A 175 0.42 -8.68 10.85
C ALA A 175 1.77 -8.53 10.14
N ASN A 176 1.95 -9.24 9.04
CA ASN A 176 2.91 -8.94 8.01
C ASN A 176 2.38 -7.76 7.18
N LEU A 177 3.25 -6.95 6.60
CA LEU A 177 2.82 -5.87 5.71
C LEU A 177 3.21 -6.18 4.27
N VAL A 178 2.25 -6.07 3.35
CA VAL A 178 2.46 -6.18 1.91
C VAL A 178 2.33 -4.79 1.32
N VAL A 179 3.43 -4.26 0.81
CA VAL A 179 3.50 -2.89 0.31
C VAL A 179 3.40 -2.88 -1.21
N ALA A 180 2.33 -2.27 -1.71
CA ALA A 180 2.12 -2.09 -3.14
C ALA A 180 2.81 -0.80 -3.60
N ALA A 181 4.05 -0.91 -4.07
CA ALA A 181 4.80 0.19 -4.64
C ALA A 181 4.79 0.13 -6.18
N ARG A 182 4.90 1.28 -6.82
CA ARG A 182 5.04 1.35 -8.28
C ARG A 182 6.42 0.80 -8.66
N PRO A 183 6.55 -0.03 -9.71
CA PRO A 183 7.83 -0.50 -10.17
C PRO A 183 8.79 0.67 -10.44
N GLY A 184 10.02 0.57 -9.93
CA GLY A 184 11.04 1.61 -10.09
C GLY A 184 10.88 2.83 -9.19
N THR A 185 9.87 2.89 -8.33
CA THR A 185 9.74 3.94 -7.30
C THR A 185 10.36 3.43 -6.01
N ALA A 186 11.43 4.07 -5.56
CA ALA A 186 11.99 3.81 -4.23
C ALA A 186 10.97 4.19 -3.16
N LEU A 187 10.89 3.39 -2.11
CA LEU A 187 10.16 3.78 -0.90
C LEU A 187 11.05 4.78 -0.15
N GLU A 188 10.82 6.07 -0.36
CA GLU A 188 11.60 7.13 0.28
C GLU A 188 11.14 7.29 1.73
N LEU A 189 11.94 6.79 2.66
CA LEU A 189 11.71 6.88 4.11
C LEU A 189 12.55 7.97 4.79
N ALA A 190 13.16 8.86 4.01
CA ALA A 190 14.03 9.92 4.55
C ALA A 190 13.27 10.86 5.50
N GLU A 191 11.99 11.08 5.29
CA GLU A 191 11.12 11.90 6.13
C GLU A 191 10.38 11.10 7.21
N ALA A 192 10.61 9.78 7.30
CA ALA A 192 10.00 8.87 8.26
C ALA A 192 11.08 8.03 8.97
N PRO A 193 11.93 8.65 9.82
CA PRO A 193 13.09 7.99 10.41
C PRO A 193 12.73 6.89 11.41
N GLN A 194 11.60 6.99 12.11
CA GLN A 194 11.15 5.95 13.04
C GLN A 194 10.68 4.72 12.26
N LEU A 195 9.93 4.92 11.19
CA LEU A 195 9.53 3.83 10.29
C LEU A 195 10.76 3.20 9.62
N ALA A 196 11.71 4.01 9.14
CA ALA A 196 12.94 3.51 8.54
C ALA A 196 13.70 2.58 9.51
N ALA A 197 13.80 2.95 10.79
CA ALA A 197 14.40 2.11 11.82
C ALA A 197 13.55 0.84 12.11
N ALA A 198 12.24 0.99 12.22
CA ALA A 198 11.34 -0.12 12.55
C ALA A 198 11.31 -1.21 11.47
N VAL A 199 11.53 -0.86 10.19
CA VAL A 199 11.48 -1.83 9.08
C VAL A 199 12.79 -2.52 8.77
N GLN A 200 13.89 -2.15 9.44
CA GLN A 200 15.18 -2.79 9.24
C GLN A 200 15.12 -4.30 9.53
N GLY A 201 15.65 -5.10 8.59
CA GLY A 201 15.70 -6.56 8.72
C GLY A 201 14.34 -7.28 8.63
N ARG A 202 13.25 -6.56 8.31
CA ARG A 202 11.92 -7.17 8.17
C ARG A 202 11.55 -7.51 6.72
N TRP A 203 12.21 -6.90 5.75
CA TRP A 203 11.93 -7.15 4.33
C TRP A 203 12.32 -8.57 3.94
N VAL A 204 11.42 -9.25 3.26
CA VAL A 204 11.60 -10.60 2.72
C VAL A 204 11.53 -10.56 1.20
N ALA A 205 12.29 -11.48 0.57
CA ALA A 205 12.38 -11.54 -0.89
C ALA A 205 11.32 -12.49 -1.50
N SER A 206 10.82 -13.45 -0.72
CA SER A 206 9.83 -14.43 -1.19
C SER A 206 8.48 -14.22 -0.51
N ALA A 207 7.41 -14.36 -1.29
CA ALA A 207 6.04 -14.42 -0.77
C ALA A 207 5.85 -15.60 0.21
N ASP A 208 6.58 -16.69 0.02
CA ASP A 208 6.53 -17.86 0.90
C ASP A 208 7.01 -17.54 2.33
N ASP A 209 7.86 -16.52 2.49
CA ASP A 209 8.31 -16.10 3.81
C ASP A 209 7.17 -15.52 4.66
N LEU A 210 6.12 -14.97 4.03
CA LEU A 210 4.96 -14.41 4.74
C LEU A 210 4.16 -15.49 5.49
N VAL A 211 4.17 -16.73 5.03
CA VAL A 211 3.44 -17.83 5.69
C VAL A 211 4.27 -18.48 6.81
N THR A 212 5.57 -18.18 6.91
CA THR A 212 6.46 -18.74 7.95
C THR A 212 6.41 -18.00 9.27
N ALA A 213 5.80 -16.80 9.28
CA ALA A 213 5.66 -15.98 10.48
C ALA A 213 4.25 -15.41 10.60
N PRO A 214 3.66 -15.39 11.80
CA PRO A 214 2.32 -14.83 11.99
C PRO A 214 2.26 -13.33 11.70
N ALA A 215 3.37 -12.60 11.92
CA ALA A 215 3.45 -11.14 11.78
C ALA A 215 4.92 -10.69 11.62
N GLY A 216 5.13 -9.40 11.33
CA GLY A 216 6.40 -8.71 11.41
C GLY A 216 7.27 -8.75 10.16
N ARG A 217 6.88 -9.46 9.11
CA ARG A 217 7.56 -9.46 7.81
C ARG A 217 7.01 -8.35 6.92
N LEU A 218 7.86 -7.83 6.04
CA LEU A 218 7.49 -6.88 5.00
C LEU A 218 7.79 -7.48 3.63
N TYR A 219 6.84 -7.34 2.72
CA TYR A 219 6.98 -7.82 1.36
C TYR A 219 6.62 -6.72 0.36
N LEU A 220 7.46 -6.53 -0.65
CA LEU A 220 7.19 -5.59 -1.73
C LEU A 220 6.44 -6.29 -2.85
N LEU A 221 5.17 -5.92 -3.05
CA LEU A 221 4.32 -6.49 -4.08
C LEU A 221 4.72 -5.97 -5.47
N HIS A 222 4.90 -6.87 -6.42
CA HIS A 222 5.11 -6.55 -7.82
C HIS A 222 3.76 -6.29 -8.49
N GLN A 223 3.50 -5.06 -8.89
CA GLN A 223 2.22 -4.67 -9.48
C GLN A 223 2.42 -3.88 -10.77
N PRO A 224 1.44 -3.92 -11.71
CA PRO A 224 1.49 -3.08 -12.89
C PRO A 224 1.35 -1.61 -12.49
N LEU A 225 2.01 -0.73 -13.24
CA LEU A 225 1.87 0.72 -13.09
C LEU A 225 0.42 1.13 -13.34
N ARG A 226 -0.19 1.77 -12.35
CA ARG A 226 -1.51 2.37 -12.44
C ARG A 226 -1.47 3.79 -11.88
N GLY A 227 -2.02 4.73 -12.63
CA GLY A 227 -2.03 6.15 -12.27
C GLY A 227 -3.32 6.62 -11.61
N GLU A 228 -4.32 5.72 -11.50
CA GLU A 228 -5.62 6.07 -10.92
C GLU A 228 -5.51 6.29 -9.41
N SER A 229 -6.16 7.35 -8.95
CA SER A 229 -6.35 7.59 -7.51
C SER A 229 -7.78 8.06 -7.24
N ALA A 230 -8.30 7.79 -6.06
CA ALA A 230 -9.63 8.24 -5.65
C ALA A 230 -9.78 9.78 -5.74
N SER A 231 -8.72 10.52 -5.37
CA SER A 231 -8.70 11.97 -5.50
C SER A 231 -8.80 12.43 -6.96
N ALA A 232 -8.07 11.79 -7.88
CA ALA A 232 -8.15 12.09 -9.31
C ALA A 232 -9.55 11.79 -9.87
N VAL A 233 -10.18 10.69 -9.45
CA VAL A 233 -11.56 10.38 -9.83
C VAL A 233 -12.51 11.47 -9.37
N ARG A 234 -12.48 11.82 -8.07
CA ARG A 234 -13.37 12.87 -7.51
C ARG A 234 -13.15 14.24 -8.16
N SER A 235 -11.89 14.64 -8.35
CA SER A 235 -11.57 15.91 -9.01
C SER A 235 -12.08 15.97 -10.45
N ARG A 236 -11.97 14.89 -11.22
CA ARG A 236 -12.50 14.84 -12.59
C ARG A 236 -14.01 14.86 -12.61
N ILE A 237 -14.69 14.19 -11.68
CA ILE A 237 -16.16 14.25 -11.55
C ILE A 237 -16.59 15.69 -11.28
N ALA A 238 -16.01 16.34 -10.28
CA ALA A 238 -16.34 17.73 -9.90
C ALA A 238 -16.09 18.74 -11.04
N ALA A 239 -15.08 18.48 -11.88
CA ALA A 239 -14.76 19.30 -13.05
C ALA A 239 -15.60 18.96 -14.30
N GLY A 240 -16.51 17.97 -14.24
CA GLY A 240 -17.28 17.51 -15.41
C GLY A 240 -16.42 16.81 -16.47
N GLY A 241 -15.22 16.37 -16.13
CA GLY A 241 -14.27 15.72 -17.04
C GLY A 241 -14.51 14.22 -17.22
N ALA A 242 -13.71 13.57 -18.07
CA ALA A 242 -13.78 12.13 -18.31
C ALA A 242 -13.18 11.36 -17.12
N TRP A 243 -13.99 10.60 -16.42
CA TRP A 243 -13.62 9.83 -15.22
C TRP A 243 -14.09 8.37 -15.27
N GLN A 244 -15.08 8.05 -16.09
CA GLN A 244 -15.73 6.73 -16.13
C GLN A 244 -14.74 5.60 -16.41
N ALA A 245 -13.71 5.86 -17.22
CA ALA A 245 -12.67 4.90 -17.54
C ALA A 245 -11.72 4.59 -16.37
N LEU A 246 -11.81 5.33 -15.25
CA LEU A 246 -10.97 5.12 -14.07
C LEU A 246 -11.58 4.14 -13.05
N VAL A 247 -12.85 3.83 -13.18
CA VAL A 247 -13.62 2.97 -12.27
C VAL A 247 -14.32 1.84 -13.06
N PRO A 248 -14.72 0.74 -12.41
CA PRO A 248 -15.57 -0.25 -13.06
C PRO A 248 -16.89 0.36 -13.59
N PRO A 249 -17.44 -0.13 -14.70
CA PRO A 249 -18.72 0.38 -15.24
C PRO A 249 -19.87 0.33 -14.22
N SER A 250 -19.95 -0.72 -13.40
CA SER A 250 -20.93 -0.87 -12.33
C SER A 250 -20.83 0.25 -11.29
N VAL A 251 -19.60 0.62 -10.91
CA VAL A 251 -19.32 1.72 -9.98
C VAL A 251 -19.67 3.08 -10.62
N ALA A 252 -19.31 3.27 -11.89
CA ALA A 252 -19.68 4.49 -12.63
C ALA A 252 -21.21 4.69 -12.65
N GLY A 253 -21.97 3.60 -12.84
CA GLY A 253 -23.42 3.62 -12.78
C GLY A 253 -23.97 4.08 -11.43
N VAL A 254 -23.39 3.63 -10.32
CA VAL A 254 -23.79 4.09 -8.95
C VAL A 254 -23.51 5.56 -8.78
N ILE A 255 -22.28 6.02 -9.11
CA ILE A 255 -21.87 7.41 -8.98
C ILE A 255 -22.84 8.33 -9.72
N GLN A 256 -23.21 7.99 -10.96
CA GLN A 256 -24.14 8.78 -11.77
C GLN A 256 -25.57 8.76 -11.21
N ARG A 257 -26.12 7.58 -10.90
CA ARG A 257 -27.51 7.48 -10.39
C ARG A 257 -27.70 8.24 -9.09
N GLU A 258 -26.73 8.19 -8.21
CA GLU A 258 -26.82 8.81 -6.89
C GLU A 258 -26.30 10.25 -6.84
N GLY A 259 -25.68 10.74 -7.93
CA GLY A 259 -25.11 12.08 -7.99
C GLY A 259 -23.92 12.27 -7.06
N LEU A 260 -23.11 11.20 -6.84
CA LEU A 260 -21.98 11.25 -5.93
C LEU A 260 -20.86 12.14 -6.49
N TYR A 261 -20.10 12.75 -5.58
CA TYR A 261 -18.94 13.59 -5.88
C TYR A 261 -19.26 14.79 -6.81
N GLY A 262 -20.52 15.19 -6.89
CA GLY A 262 -20.97 16.28 -7.78
C GLY A 262 -21.24 15.83 -9.22
N SER A 263 -21.37 14.52 -9.47
CA SER A 263 -21.77 14.03 -10.79
C SER A 263 -23.20 14.47 -11.14
N ALA A 264 -23.43 14.83 -12.40
CA ALA A 264 -24.78 15.10 -12.89
C ALA A 264 -25.62 13.82 -12.82
N ARG A 265 -26.81 13.90 -12.24
CA ARG A 265 -27.78 12.81 -12.32
C ARG A 265 -28.34 12.71 -13.74
N PRO A 266 -28.56 11.50 -14.28
CA PRO A 266 -29.28 11.36 -15.53
C PRO A 266 -30.67 11.99 -15.38
N ALA A 267 -31.11 12.69 -16.42
CA ALA A 267 -32.50 13.18 -16.49
C ALA A 267 -33.45 11.97 -16.42
N SER A 268 -34.45 12.05 -15.56
CA SER A 268 -35.48 11.04 -15.35
C SER A 268 -36.35 10.87 -16.60
#